data_61d696fba723fcec4b723f8975e720ff
#
_entry.id   61d696fba723fcec4b723f8975e720ff
#
_cell.length_a   1.000
_cell.length_b   1.000
_cell.length_c   1.000
_cell.angle_alpha   90.00
_cell.angle_beta   90.00
_cell.angle_gamma   90.00
#
_symmetry.space_group_name_H-M   'P 1'
#
loop_
_entity.id
_entity.type
_entity.pdbx_description
1 polymer ?
#
loop_
_entity_poly.entity_id
_entity_poly.type
_entity_poly.pdbx_seq_one_letter_code
_entity_poly.pdbx_strand_id
1 'polypeptide(L)'
;MKPKILITGATGFIGSHLTEYLVEKGFNVVAFDRYNSNNDWGWLENPIYKNDFQVILGDIRDYDSVSKAMVGCDAVFHLAALIGIPYSYVSPLAYIRTNVEGTYNVLEAAKNLNLEQILVTSTSETYGTAQYTPIDEKHPLVGQSPYSASKIAADQLAISYYRSFDLPVKLVRPFNTYGPRQSARAIIPTIISQIINGKTEIELGSLTPTRDLTFVKDTCAGFEEIYKSDSLFGEVTNIGMKAEISIGDLVELIAKTMNVRVTIKSTDERIRPENSEVERLFCDNTKLLKHTSWKPNYTLEQGI
;
A
#
# COMPACT_ATOMS: atom_id res chain seq x y z
N MET A 1 -6.87 25.81 -11.29
CA MET A 1 -7.50 24.46 -11.34
C MET A 1 -6.76 23.59 -10.35
N LYS A 2 -7.41 22.58 -9.74
CA LYS A 2 -6.67 21.63 -8.91
C LYS A 2 -5.76 20.74 -9.78
N PRO A 3 -4.62 20.27 -9.26
CA PRO A 3 -3.67 19.45 -9.98
C PRO A 3 -4.31 18.19 -10.58
N LYS A 4 -3.80 17.75 -11.73
CA LYS A 4 -4.15 16.49 -12.36
C LYS A 4 -3.20 15.39 -11.92
N ILE A 5 -3.71 14.34 -11.31
CA ILE A 5 -2.92 13.28 -10.67
C ILE A 5 -3.16 11.95 -11.39
N LEU A 6 -2.08 11.31 -11.85
CA LEU A 6 -2.10 9.92 -12.29
C LEU A 6 -1.97 9.00 -11.07
N ILE A 7 -2.85 8.03 -10.93
CA ILE A 7 -2.74 6.97 -9.92
C ILE A 7 -2.51 5.64 -10.63
N THR A 8 -1.36 5.01 -10.45
CA THR A 8 -1.13 3.65 -10.96
C THR A 8 -1.58 2.62 -9.93
N GLY A 9 -2.15 1.50 -10.38
CA GLY A 9 -2.77 0.53 -9.47
C GLY A 9 -4.10 1.02 -8.90
N ALA A 10 -4.76 1.90 -9.63
CA ALA A 10 -5.94 2.63 -9.20
C ALA A 10 -7.16 1.74 -8.94
N THR A 11 -7.28 0.58 -9.59
CA THR A 11 -8.42 -0.33 -9.40
C THR A 11 -8.24 -1.29 -8.22
N GLY A 12 -7.04 -1.30 -7.62
CA GLY A 12 -6.71 -2.12 -6.46
C GLY A 12 -7.32 -1.62 -5.15
N PHE A 13 -6.99 -2.28 -4.04
CA PHE A 13 -7.52 -1.97 -2.70
C PHE A 13 -7.26 -0.51 -2.31
N ILE A 14 -6.01 -0.12 -2.05
CA ILE A 14 -5.68 1.26 -1.63
C ILE A 14 -5.93 2.24 -2.79
N GLY A 15 -5.56 1.85 -4.02
CA GLY A 15 -5.69 2.71 -5.20
C GLY A 15 -7.12 3.17 -5.46
N SER A 16 -8.11 2.30 -5.33
CA SER A 16 -9.51 2.66 -5.55
C SER A 16 -10.05 3.62 -4.48
N HIS A 17 -9.70 3.40 -3.20
CA HIS A 17 -10.04 4.34 -2.14
C HIS A 17 -9.35 5.70 -2.33
N LEU A 18 -8.07 5.69 -2.73
CA LEU A 18 -7.31 6.92 -2.97
C LEU A 18 -7.87 7.70 -4.18
N THR A 19 -8.27 7.00 -5.24
CA THR A 19 -8.94 7.60 -6.40
C THR A 19 -10.22 8.32 -5.98
N GLU A 20 -11.12 7.62 -5.29
CA GLU A 20 -12.37 8.19 -4.78
C GLU A 20 -12.10 9.36 -3.81
N TYR A 21 -11.17 9.18 -2.89
CA TYR A 21 -10.79 10.21 -1.92
C TYR A 21 -10.29 11.50 -2.59
N LEU A 22 -9.42 11.39 -3.59
CA LEU A 22 -8.90 12.56 -4.29
C LEU A 22 -9.96 13.23 -5.17
N VAL A 23 -10.86 12.46 -5.78
CA VAL A 23 -12.03 12.99 -6.49
C VAL A 23 -12.92 13.79 -5.54
N GLU A 24 -13.29 13.25 -4.37
CA GLU A 24 -14.05 13.95 -3.34
C GLU A 24 -13.37 15.25 -2.89
N LYS A 25 -12.04 15.28 -2.84
CA LYS A 25 -11.23 16.48 -2.57
C LYS A 25 -11.18 17.43 -3.79
N GLY A 26 -11.77 17.05 -4.93
CA GLY A 26 -11.89 17.83 -6.17
C GLY A 26 -10.59 17.86 -7.00
N PHE A 27 -9.69 16.90 -6.86
CA PHE A 27 -8.56 16.70 -7.77
C PHE A 27 -9.03 16.12 -9.09
N ASN A 28 -8.33 16.44 -10.18
CA ASN A 28 -8.50 15.75 -11.46
C ASN A 28 -7.71 14.44 -11.42
N VAL A 29 -8.38 13.30 -11.53
CA VAL A 29 -7.73 12.00 -11.40
C VAL A 29 -7.71 11.23 -12.70
N VAL A 30 -6.53 10.69 -13.05
CA VAL A 30 -6.36 9.66 -14.07
C VAL A 30 -6.05 8.35 -13.38
N ALA A 31 -6.95 7.40 -13.47
CA ALA A 31 -6.80 6.07 -12.93
C ALA A 31 -6.11 5.18 -13.97
N PHE A 32 -4.89 4.72 -13.69
CA PHE A 32 -4.14 3.80 -14.56
C PHE A 32 -4.05 2.43 -13.92
N ASP A 33 -4.48 1.42 -14.64
CA ASP A 33 -4.37 0.04 -14.19
C ASP A 33 -4.13 -0.93 -15.33
N ARG A 34 -3.84 -2.18 -14.95
CA ARG A 34 -3.50 -3.22 -15.91
C ARG A 34 -4.71 -3.57 -16.78
N TYR A 35 -4.48 -3.63 -18.11
CA TYR A 35 -5.46 -4.16 -19.03
C TYR A 35 -5.89 -5.59 -18.63
N ASN A 36 -7.19 -5.83 -18.70
CA ASN A 36 -7.78 -7.16 -18.59
C ASN A 36 -8.81 -7.37 -19.70
N SER A 37 -9.01 -8.63 -20.10
CA SER A 37 -9.88 -8.99 -21.23
C SER A 37 -11.36 -8.68 -21.02
N ASN A 38 -11.77 -8.48 -19.77
CA ASN A 38 -13.16 -8.15 -19.41
C ASN A 38 -13.46 -6.67 -19.52
N ASN A 39 -12.43 -5.84 -19.78
CA ASN A 39 -12.54 -4.37 -19.71
C ASN A 39 -13.15 -3.90 -18.39
N ASP A 40 -12.76 -4.54 -17.30
CA ASP A 40 -13.27 -4.34 -15.94
C ASP A 40 -12.34 -3.38 -15.19
N TRP A 41 -12.92 -2.40 -14.52
CA TRP A 41 -12.21 -1.40 -13.72
C TRP A 41 -12.15 -1.78 -12.24
N GLY A 42 -12.42 -3.03 -11.89
CA GLY A 42 -12.34 -3.53 -10.53
C GLY A 42 -13.21 -2.72 -9.56
N TRP A 43 -12.62 -2.27 -8.48
CA TRP A 43 -13.35 -1.49 -7.47
C TRP A 43 -13.79 -0.10 -7.92
N LEU A 44 -13.32 0.39 -9.08
CA LEU A 44 -13.74 1.68 -9.66
C LEU A 44 -15.00 1.59 -10.54
N GLU A 45 -15.64 0.45 -10.63
CA GLU A 45 -16.97 0.31 -11.24
C GLU A 45 -18.09 0.96 -10.40
N ASN A 46 -17.78 1.56 -9.25
CA ASN A 46 -18.75 2.24 -8.41
C ASN A 46 -19.46 3.37 -9.19
N PRO A 47 -20.79 3.30 -9.36
CA PRO A 47 -21.53 4.28 -10.18
C PRO A 47 -21.44 5.71 -9.66
N ILE A 48 -21.18 5.93 -8.36
CA ILE A 48 -21.13 7.27 -7.75
C ILE A 48 -19.97 8.08 -8.33
N TYR A 49 -18.84 7.44 -8.65
CA TYR A 49 -17.62 8.12 -9.09
C TYR A 49 -17.25 7.85 -10.54
N LYS A 50 -18.00 7.04 -11.26
CA LYS A 50 -17.64 6.53 -12.59
C LYS A 50 -17.35 7.61 -13.63
N ASN A 51 -17.94 8.79 -13.49
CA ASN A 51 -17.79 9.91 -14.42
C ASN A 51 -16.84 11.00 -13.93
N ASP A 52 -16.22 10.83 -12.75
CA ASP A 52 -15.46 11.88 -12.08
C ASP A 52 -13.95 11.74 -12.26
N PHE A 53 -13.52 10.68 -12.94
CA PHE A 53 -12.11 10.41 -13.27
C PHE A 53 -11.98 9.74 -14.63
N GLN A 54 -10.80 9.86 -15.23
CA GLN A 54 -10.45 9.17 -16.46
C GLN A 54 -9.82 7.82 -16.14
N VAL A 55 -10.22 6.75 -16.84
CA VAL A 55 -9.55 5.42 -16.74
C VAL A 55 -8.72 5.17 -17.99
N ILE A 56 -7.47 4.74 -17.78
CA ILE A 56 -6.55 4.29 -18.82
C ILE A 56 -6.06 2.89 -18.44
N LEU A 57 -6.28 1.92 -19.31
CA LEU A 57 -5.77 0.57 -19.12
C LEU A 57 -4.46 0.41 -19.88
N GLY A 58 -3.43 -0.11 -19.18
CA GLY A 58 -2.08 -0.32 -19.72
C GLY A 58 -1.29 -1.25 -18.80
N ASP A 59 0.03 -1.23 -18.93
CA ASP A 59 0.94 -2.01 -18.08
C ASP A 59 2.11 -1.13 -17.63
N ILE A 60 2.41 -1.08 -16.33
CA ILE A 60 3.55 -0.30 -15.82
C ILE A 60 4.91 -0.80 -16.33
N ARG A 61 4.98 -2.04 -16.81
CA ARG A 61 6.18 -2.62 -17.43
C ARG A 61 6.41 -2.14 -18.87
N ASP A 62 5.42 -1.48 -19.45
CA ASP A 62 5.48 -0.85 -20.76
C ASP A 62 5.64 0.66 -20.60
N TYR A 63 6.85 1.15 -20.91
CA TYR A 63 7.19 2.58 -20.81
C TYR A 63 6.26 3.47 -21.65
N ASP A 64 5.93 3.06 -22.87
CA ASP A 64 5.09 3.86 -23.76
C ASP A 64 3.67 4.02 -23.20
N SER A 65 3.12 2.95 -22.61
CA SER A 65 1.82 2.95 -21.95
C SER A 65 1.80 3.93 -20.76
N VAL A 66 2.83 3.86 -19.91
CA VAL A 66 2.99 4.75 -18.74
C VAL A 66 3.16 6.19 -19.17
N SER A 67 4.06 6.45 -20.12
CA SER A 67 4.37 7.80 -20.59
C SER A 67 3.15 8.47 -21.22
N LYS A 68 2.39 7.75 -22.06
CA LYS A 68 1.16 8.27 -22.66
C LYS A 68 0.09 8.60 -21.61
N ALA A 69 -0.09 7.74 -20.60
CA ALA A 69 -1.05 7.98 -19.52
C ALA A 69 -0.70 9.19 -18.65
N MET A 70 0.60 9.51 -18.56
CA MET A 70 1.14 10.58 -17.71
C MET A 70 1.10 11.96 -18.38
N VAL A 71 0.87 12.04 -19.69
CA VAL A 71 0.82 13.31 -20.44
C VAL A 71 -0.23 14.27 -19.86
N GLY A 72 0.21 15.46 -19.51
CA GLY A 72 -0.65 16.52 -18.95
C GLY A 72 -1.08 16.27 -17.50
N CYS A 73 -0.44 15.34 -16.79
CA CYS A 73 -0.55 15.21 -15.34
C CYS A 73 0.50 16.08 -14.65
N ASP A 74 0.16 16.64 -13.50
CA ASP A 74 1.08 17.42 -12.65
C ASP A 74 1.85 16.50 -11.69
N ALA A 75 1.22 15.40 -11.27
CA ALA A 75 1.83 14.46 -10.34
C ALA A 75 1.45 13.00 -10.64
N VAL A 76 2.24 12.07 -10.11
CA VAL A 76 1.91 10.64 -10.12
C VAL A 76 1.97 10.05 -8.71
N PHE A 77 0.93 9.27 -8.36
CA PHE A 77 0.90 8.41 -7.17
C PHE A 77 1.07 6.97 -7.65
N HIS A 78 2.26 6.43 -7.44
CA HIS A 78 2.63 5.11 -7.94
C HIS A 78 2.34 4.03 -6.90
N LEU A 79 1.18 3.36 -7.03
CA LEU A 79 0.75 2.26 -6.15
C LEU A 79 0.81 0.89 -6.83
N ALA A 80 0.89 0.84 -8.16
CA ALA A 80 0.91 -0.42 -8.89
C ALA A 80 2.11 -1.29 -8.49
N ALA A 81 1.82 -2.49 -7.98
CA ALA A 81 2.82 -3.46 -7.55
C ALA A 81 2.23 -4.86 -7.45
N LEU A 82 3.06 -5.88 -7.56
CA LEU A 82 2.75 -7.20 -7.04
C LEU A 82 3.08 -7.21 -5.53
N ILE A 83 2.10 -7.58 -4.69
CA ILE A 83 2.20 -7.45 -3.23
C ILE A 83 2.10 -8.76 -2.45
N GLY A 84 1.61 -9.84 -3.06
CA GLY A 84 1.36 -11.11 -2.38
C GLY A 84 2.65 -11.85 -1.99
N ILE A 85 3.10 -11.77 -0.73
CA ILE A 85 4.34 -12.42 -0.27
C ILE A 85 4.40 -13.90 -0.66
N PRO A 86 3.37 -14.76 -0.43
CA PRO A 86 3.44 -16.17 -0.83
C PRO A 86 3.63 -16.37 -2.33
N TYR A 87 3.03 -15.52 -3.16
CA TYR A 87 3.22 -15.61 -4.61
C TYR A 87 4.63 -15.18 -5.04
N SER A 88 5.30 -14.33 -4.26
CA SER A 88 6.69 -13.93 -4.54
C SER A 88 7.68 -15.09 -4.47
N TYR A 89 7.38 -16.15 -3.72
CA TYR A 89 8.19 -17.37 -3.68
C TYR A 89 8.02 -18.21 -4.94
N VAL A 90 6.84 -18.15 -5.56
CA VAL A 90 6.52 -18.92 -6.77
C VAL A 90 7.04 -18.23 -8.03
N SER A 91 6.94 -16.90 -8.10
CA SER A 91 7.29 -16.12 -9.29
C SER A 91 8.12 -14.87 -8.96
N PRO A 92 9.33 -15.02 -8.41
CA PRO A 92 10.13 -13.87 -7.95
C PRO A 92 10.49 -12.89 -9.09
N LEU A 93 10.75 -13.38 -10.30
CA LEU A 93 11.06 -12.54 -11.45
C LEU A 93 9.90 -11.62 -11.85
N ALA A 94 8.64 -12.05 -11.66
CA ALA A 94 7.50 -11.20 -11.91
C ALA A 94 7.49 -9.98 -10.98
N TYR A 95 7.96 -10.14 -9.71
CA TYR A 95 8.10 -9.04 -8.76
C TYR A 95 9.19 -8.06 -9.18
N ILE A 96 10.33 -8.55 -9.66
CA ILE A 96 11.40 -7.68 -10.19
C ILE A 96 10.87 -6.86 -11.37
N ARG A 97 10.24 -7.52 -12.36
CA ARG A 97 9.71 -6.83 -13.54
C ARG A 97 8.60 -5.84 -13.21
N THR A 98 7.70 -6.19 -12.30
CA THR A 98 6.59 -5.30 -11.96
C THR A 98 7.02 -4.19 -10.99
N ASN A 99 7.69 -4.56 -9.90
CA ASN A 99 7.95 -3.60 -8.83
C ASN A 99 9.21 -2.76 -9.08
N VAL A 100 10.22 -3.29 -9.74
CA VAL A 100 11.47 -2.55 -10.00
C VAL A 100 11.44 -1.91 -11.39
N GLU A 101 11.27 -2.71 -12.45
CA GLU A 101 11.21 -2.21 -13.83
C GLU A 101 9.99 -1.28 -14.03
N GLY A 102 8.81 -1.66 -13.47
CA GLY A 102 7.63 -0.79 -13.50
C GLY A 102 7.85 0.55 -12.78
N THR A 103 8.52 0.55 -11.62
CA THR A 103 8.89 1.80 -10.94
C THR A 103 9.89 2.61 -11.76
N TYR A 104 10.88 1.96 -12.39
CA TYR A 104 11.79 2.62 -13.33
C TYR A 104 11.03 3.35 -14.44
N ASN A 105 10.08 2.68 -15.10
CA ASN A 105 9.30 3.27 -16.18
C ASN A 105 8.51 4.50 -15.72
N VAL A 106 7.92 4.44 -14.52
CA VAL A 106 7.19 5.58 -13.94
C VAL A 106 8.12 6.75 -13.66
N LEU A 107 9.30 6.50 -13.06
CA LEU A 107 10.29 7.53 -12.74
C LEU A 107 10.86 8.16 -14.02
N GLU A 108 11.18 7.35 -15.01
CA GLU A 108 11.75 7.82 -16.29
C GLU A 108 10.72 8.65 -17.09
N ALA A 109 9.45 8.20 -17.12
CA ALA A 109 8.37 8.96 -17.75
C ALA A 109 8.12 10.29 -17.02
N ALA A 110 8.09 10.29 -15.68
CA ALA A 110 7.92 11.49 -14.88
C ALA A 110 9.05 12.50 -15.10
N LYS A 111 10.30 12.02 -15.16
CA LYS A 111 11.47 12.85 -15.47
C LYS A 111 11.37 13.48 -16.86
N ASN A 112 11.05 12.69 -17.88
CA ASN A 112 10.99 13.17 -19.27
C ASN A 112 9.81 14.13 -19.51
N LEU A 113 8.75 14.02 -18.72
CA LEU A 113 7.58 14.91 -18.78
C LEU A 113 7.65 16.07 -17.77
N ASN A 114 8.70 16.15 -16.95
CA ASN A 114 8.93 17.18 -15.93
C ASN A 114 7.75 17.29 -14.94
N LEU A 115 7.29 16.17 -14.39
CA LEU A 115 6.23 16.19 -13.37
C LEU A 115 6.68 16.94 -12.11
N GLU A 116 5.74 17.66 -11.51
CA GLU A 116 6.00 18.46 -10.31
C GLU A 116 6.21 17.62 -9.06
N GLN A 117 5.57 16.42 -8.98
CA GLN A 117 5.72 15.51 -7.83
C GLN A 117 5.49 14.05 -8.19
N ILE A 118 6.29 13.18 -7.57
CA ILE A 118 6.18 11.74 -7.70
C ILE A 118 6.08 11.13 -6.30
N LEU A 119 4.96 10.49 -5.96
CA LEU A 119 4.80 9.71 -4.76
C LEU A 119 4.95 8.23 -5.08
N VAL A 120 6.00 7.60 -4.57
CA VAL A 120 6.25 6.16 -4.76
C VAL A 120 5.81 5.43 -3.49
N THR A 121 4.90 4.48 -3.64
CA THR A 121 4.42 3.67 -2.52
C THR A 121 5.42 2.59 -2.19
N SER A 122 5.94 2.62 -0.98
CA SER A 122 6.77 1.60 -0.35
C SER A 122 5.91 0.65 0.52
N THR A 123 6.51 -0.01 1.49
CA THR A 123 5.85 -0.91 2.45
C THR A 123 6.68 -1.07 3.71
N SER A 124 6.06 -1.24 4.87
CA SER A 124 6.75 -1.59 6.11
C SER A 124 7.49 -2.94 6.06
N GLU A 125 7.12 -3.84 5.14
CA GLU A 125 7.82 -5.13 4.92
C GLU A 125 9.28 -4.95 4.47
N THR A 126 9.68 -3.75 4.02
CA THR A 126 11.08 -3.43 3.70
C THR A 126 11.98 -3.39 4.93
N TYR A 127 11.43 -3.18 6.11
CA TYR A 127 12.17 -3.21 7.37
C TYR A 127 12.51 -4.62 7.85
N GLY A 128 11.73 -5.63 7.41
CA GLY A 128 11.79 -6.96 8.00
C GLY A 128 11.32 -6.95 9.46
N THR A 129 11.72 -7.96 10.22
CA THR A 129 11.47 -8.02 11.66
C THR A 129 12.18 -6.87 12.38
N ALA A 130 11.44 -6.16 13.22
CA ALA A 130 11.95 -5.01 13.95
C ALA A 130 13.22 -5.32 14.73
N GLN A 131 14.29 -4.57 14.50
CA GLN A 131 15.52 -4.61 15.28
C GLN A 131 15.45 -3.68 16.49
N TYR A 132 14.62 -2.66 16.41
CA TYR A 132 14.17 -1.79 17.50
C TYR A 132 12.76 -1.26 17.22
N THR A 133 12.06 -0.83 18.25
CA THR A 133 10.70 -0.27 18.16
C THR A 133 10.55 0.98 19.01
N PRO A 134 9.69 1.91 18.60
CA PRO A 134 8.95 1.91 17.33
C PRO A 134 9.88 2.09 16.13
N ILE A 135 9.47 1.57 14.95
CA ILE A 135 10.24 1.60 13.70
C ILE A 135 10.13 2.97 13.07
N ASP A 136 11.21 3.72 13.05
CA ASP A 136 11.34 4.99 12.31
C ASP A 136 11.92 4.77 10.89
N GLU A 137 12.03 5.83 10.09
CA GLU A 137 12.52 5.75 8.72
C GLU A 137 14.04 5.50 8.60
N LYS A 138 14.78 5.52 9.72
CA LYS A 138 16.21 5.19 9.80
C LYS A 138 16.47 3.72 10.09
N HIS A 139 15.42 2.97 10.43
CA HIS A 139 15.54 1.54 10.68
C HIS A 139 16.16 0.83 9.47
N PRO A 140 17.08 -0.12 9.69
CA PRO A 140 17.69 -0.91 8.62
C PRO A 140 16.64 -1.58 7.72
N LEU A 141 16.95 -1.67 6.41
CA LEU A 141 16.12 -2.37 5.44
C LEU A 141 16.59 -3.83 5.32
N VAL A 142 15.68 -4.77 5.52
CA VAL A 142 15.95 -6.21 5.48
C VAL A 142 14.91 -6.91 4.62
N GLY A 143 15.32 -7.36 3.44
CA GLY A 143 14.43 -8.07 2.50
C GLY A 143 14.24 -9.54 2.88
N GLN A 144 13.25 -9.85 3.72
CA GLN A 144 12.94 -11.23 4.15
C GLN A 144 12.10 -12.04 3.15
N SER A 145 11.74 -11.44 2.02
CA SER A 145 11.03 -12.11 0.92
C SER A 145 11.42 -11.49 -0.43
N PRO A 146 11.22 -12.20 -1.57
CA PRO A 146 11.40 -11.59 -2.89
C PRO A 146 10.53 -10.34 -3.11
N TYR A 147 9.34 -10.28 -2.49
CA TYR A 147 8.50 -9.08 -2.47
C TYR A 147 9.21 -7.92 -1.79
N SER A 148 9.60 -8.07 -0.52
CA SER A 148 10.24 -6.98 0.22
C SER A 148 11.57 -6.55 -0.42
N ALA A 149 12.37 -7.50 -0.93
CA ALA A 149 13.58 -7.19 -1.68
C ALA A 149 13.30 -6.34 -2.93
N SER A 150 12.24 -6.68 -3.71
CA SER A 150 11.83 -5.89 -4.88
C SER A 150 11.37 -4.48 -4.49
N LYS A 151 10.71 -4.31 -3.35
CA LYS A 151 10.27 -3.00 -2.84
C LYS A 151 11.45 -2.16 -2.34
N ILE A 152 12.43 -2.78 -1.66
CA ILE A 152 13.68 -2.10 -1.29
C ILE A 152 14.41 -1.59 -2.55
N ALA A 153 14.49 -2.41 -3.59
CA ALA A 153 15.12 -1.99 -4.85
C ALA A 153 14.38 -0.80 -5.50
N ALA A 154 13.05 -0.83 -5.52
CA ALA A 154 12.22 0.26 -6.03
C ALA A 154 12.40 1.55 -5.20
N ASP A 155 12.46 1.46 -3.87
CA ASP A 155 12.71 2.59 -2.97
C ASP A 155 14.07 3.23 -3.25
N GLN A 156 15.14 2.41 -3.36
CA GLN A 156 16.48 2.91 -3.64
C GLN A 156 16.57 3.54 -5.02
N LEU A 157 15.90 2.97 -6.02
CA LEU A 157 15.81 3.54 -7.35
C LEU A 157 15.15 4.93 -7.31
N ALA A 158 14.02 5.07 -6.65
CA ALA A 158 13.30 6.33 -6.50
C ALA A 158 14.16 7.41 -5.81
N ILE A 159 14.84 7.08 -4.71
CA ILE A 159 15.76 7.99 -4.02
C ILE A 159 16.96 8.36 -4.92
N SER A 160 17.47 7.42 -5.72
CA SER A 160 18.56 7.72 -6.64
C SER A 160 18.16 8.74 -7.71
N TYR A 161 16.90 8.68 -8.19
CA TYR A 161 16.39 9.67 -9.15
C TYR A 161 16.27 11.07 -8.53
N TYR A 162 15.83 11.18 -7.28
CA TYR A 162 15.87 12.44 -6.55
C TYR A 162 17.31 13.00 -6.47
N ARG A 163 18.27 12.15 -6.06
CA ARG A 163 19.67 12.59 -5.83
C ARG A 163 20.45 12.89 -7.11
N SER A 164 20.15 12.17 -8.21
CA SER A 164 20.95 12.24 -9.43
C SER A 164 20.34 13.14 -10.50
N PHE A 165 19.03 13.34 -10.47
CA PHE A 165 18.31 14.06 -11.51
C PHE A 165 17.38 15.16 -10.95
N ASP A 166 17.47 15.45 -9.64
CA ASP A 166 16.60 16.40 -8.93
C ASP A 166 15.10 16.14 -9.15
N LEU A 167 14.74 14.86 -9.43
CA LEU A 167 13.35 14.48 -9.64
C LEU A 167 12.58 14.62 -8.31
N PRO A 168 11.46 15.34 -8.24
CA PRO A 168 10.74 15.64 -6.99
C PRO A 168 9.97 14.41 -6.44
N VAL A 169 10.70 13.44 -5.92
CA VAL A 169 10.19 12.17 -5.40
C VAL A 169 9.94 12.26 -3.89
N LYS A 170 8.84 11.65 -3.45
CA LYS A 170 8.54 11.34 -2.05
C LYS A 170 8.21 9.86 -1.92
N LEU A 171 8.72 9.18 -0.89
CA LEU A 171 8.37 7.78 -0.63
C LEU A 171 7.33 7.71 0.49
N VAL A 172 6.20 7.11 0.17
CA VAL A 172 5.12 6.85 1.13
C VAL A 172 5.19 5.40 1.57
N ARG A 173 5.43 5.16 2.85
CA ARG A 173 5.60 3.82 3.43
C ARG A 173 4.48 3.49 4.41
N PRO A 174 3.33 3.00 3.92
CA PRO A 174 2.26 2.57 4.82
C PRO A 174 2.67 1.30 5.57
N PHE A 175 2.29 1.25 6.84
CA PHE A 175 2.21 0.02 7.60
C PHE A 175 0.95 -0.75 7.18
N ASN A 176 0.59 -1.82 7.87
CA ASN A 176 -0.47 -2.71 7.40
C ASN A 176 -1.81 -1.97 7.24
N THR A 177 -2.14 -1.59 6.03
CA THR A 177 -3.43 -0.97 5.71
C THR A 177 -4.52 -2.04 5.66
N TYR A 178 -5.70 -1.75 6.26
CA TYR A 178 -6.87 -2.61 6.23
C TYR A 178 -8.14 -1.82 5.92
N GLY A 179 -9.21 -2.52 5.51
CA GLY A 179 -10.51 -1.93 5.23
C GLY A 179 -11.27 -2.64 4.12
N PRO A 180 -12.42 -2.09 3.70
CA PRO A 180 -13.19 -2.63 2.57
C PRO A 180 -12.34 -2.80 1.32
N ARG A 181 -12.69 -3.75 0.46
CA ARG A 181 -11.96 -4.07 -0.80
C ARG A 181 -10.58 -4.73 -0.60
N GLN A 182 -10.15 -4.96 0.64
CA GLN A 182 -8.91 -5.69 0.89
C GLN A 182 -9.02 -7.13 0.38
N SER A 183 -7.91 -7.68 -0.14
CA SER A 183 -7.85 -9.05 -0.62
C SER A 183 -8.32 -10.04 0.46
N ALA A 184 -9.14 -11.02 0.07
CA ALA A 184 -9.59 -12.11 0.95
C ALA A 184 -8.45 -12.95 1.56
N ARG A 185 -7.21 -12.80 1.06
CA ARG A 185 -6.00 -13.44 1.59
C ARG A 185 -5.37 -12.67 2.76
N ALA A 186 -5.77 -11.41 2.98
CA ALA A 186 -5.29 -10.63 4.11
C ALA A 186 -5.96 -11.11 5.40
N ILE A 187 -5.29 -10.86 6.54
CA ILE A 187 -5.68 -11.47 7.82
C ILE A 187 -7.11 -11.11 8.24
N ILE A 188 -7.50 -9.83 8.20
CA ILE A 188 -8.83 -9.38 8.62
C ILE A 188 -9.94 -9.99 7.74
N PRO A 189 -9.89 -9.86 6.39
CA PRO A 189 -10.87 -10.54 5.54
C PRO A 189 -10.88 -12.07 5.68
N THR A 190 -9.73 -12.69 5.94
CA THR A 190 -9.65 -14.14 6.19
C THR A 190 -10.42 -14.55 7.43
N ILE A 191 -10.31 -13.81 8.54
CA ILE A 191 -11.04 -14.08 9.77
C ILE A 191 -12.55 -13.84 9.54
N ILE A 192 -12.91 -12.66 9.05
CA ILE A 192 -14.30 -12.27 8.83
C ILE A 192 -15.02 -13.26 7.90
N SER A 193 -14.39 -13.63 6.78
CA SER A 193 -15.01 -14.54 5.82
C SER A 193 -15.22 -15.95 6.38
N GLN A 194 -14.32 -16.46 7.22
CA GLN A 194 -14.52 -17.74 7.89
C GLN A 194 -15.72 -17.67 8.85
N ILE A 195 -15.83 -16.59 9.63
CA ILE A 195 -16.96 -16.37 10.55
C ILE A 195 -18.29 -16.28 9.80
N ILE A 196 -18.36 -15.47 8.73
CA ILE A 196 -19.58 -15.31 7.92
C ILE A 196 -20.02 -16.65 7.28
N ASN A 197 -19.05 -17.48 6.90
CA ASN A 197 -19.32 -18.83 6.36
C ASN A 197 -19.67 -19.87 7.46
N GLY A 198 -19.92 -19.43 8.70
CA GLY A 198 -20.40 -20.27 9.81
C GLY A 198 -19.31 -21.11 10.48
N LYS A 199 -18.02 -20.85 10.23
CA LYS A 199 -16.95 -21.53 10.97
C LYS A 199 -16.89 -21.01 12.41
N THR A 200 -16.86 -21.94 13.36
CA THR A 200 -16.61 -21.67 14.78
C THR A 200 -15.16 -21.92 15.18
N GLU A 201 -14.42 -22.62 14.34
CA GLU A 201 -12.96 -22.84 14.45
C GLU A 201 -12.26 -22.10 13.30
N ILE A 202 -11.51 -21.06 13.63
CA ILE A 202 -10.83 -20.19 12.67
C ILE A 202 -9.43 -20.73 12.40
N GLU A 203 -9.15 -21.07 11.15
CA GLU A 203 -7.86 -21.61 10.71
C GLU A 203 -6.93 -20.49 10.30
N LEU A 204 -5.80 -20.34 11.01
CA LEU A 204 -4.78 -19.33 10.78
C LEU A 204 -3.37 -19.95 10.82
N GLY A 205 -2.36 -19.16 10.44
CA GLY A 205 -0.95 -19.49 10.65
C GLY A 205 -0.49 -19.09 12.06
N SER A 206 0.64 -18.38 12.14
CA SER A 206 1.17 -17.88 13.42
C SER A 206 0.26 -16.82 14.04
N LEU A 207 0.08 -16.88 15.36
CA LEU A 207 -0.78 -15.96 16.13
C LEU A 207 0.01 -14.88 16.87
N THR A 208 1.31 -15.10 17.04
CA THR A 208 2.20 -14.23 17.82
C THR A 208 2.65 -12.96 17.11
N PRO A 209 2.80 -12.92 15.76
CA PRO A 209 3.25 -11.71 15.10
C PRO A 209 2.33 -10.53 15.39
N THR A 210 2.94 -9.35 15.60
CA THR A 210 2.18 -8.11 15.82
C THR A 210 2.22 -7.20 14.59
N ARG A 211 1.14 -6.45 14.39
CA ARG A 211 0.98 -5.52 13.26
C ARG A 211 0.43 -4.19 13.74
N ASP A 212 0.95 -3.12 13.16
CA ASP A 212 0.36 -1.78 13.22
C ASP A 212 -0.62 -1.66 12.06
N LEU A 213 -1.91 -1.57 12.39
CA LEU A 213 -3.02 -1.63 11.44
C LEU A 213 -3.63 -0.23 11.25
N THR A 214 -3.54 0.31 10.03
CA THR A 214 -4.08 1.62 9.67
C THR A 214 -5.30 1.46 8.78
N PHE A 215 -6.42 2.11 9.14
CA PHE A 215 -7.62 2.08 8.30
C PHE A 215 -7.35 2.77 6.95
N VAL A 216 -7.89 2.23 5.86
CA VAL A 216 -7.57 2.66 4.50
C VAL A 216 -7.85 4.14 4.25
N LYS A 217 -8.87 4.72 4.86
CA LYS A 217 -9.17 6.16 4.73
C LYS A 217 -8.09 7.03 5.39
N ASP A 218 -7.53 6.60 6.52
CA ASP A 218 -6.39 7.30 7.15
C ASP A 218 -5.11 7.14 6.34
N THR A 219 -4.92 5.98 5.69
CA THR A 219 -3.83 5.81 4.72
C THR A 219 -3.98 6.77 3.55
N CYS A 220 -5.17 6.90 2.95
CA CYS A 220 -5.43 7.84 1.85
C CYS A 220 -5.20 9.30 2.27
N ALA A 221 -5.64 9.69 3.47
CA ALA A 221 -5.35 11.02 4.03
C ALA A 221 -3.84 11.23 4.21
N GLY A 222 -3.10 10.20 4.61
CA GLY A 222 -1.63 10.25 4.71
C GLY A 222 -0.95 10.51 3.36
N PHE A 223 -1.42 9.89 2.28
CA PHE A 223 -0.93 10.17 0.93
C PHE A 223 -1.16 11.64 0.54
N GLU A 224 -2.37 12.18 0.76
CA GLU A 224 -2.67 13.57 0.45
C GLU A 224 -1.79 14.54 1.27
N GLU A 225 -1.62 14.28 2.55
CA GLU A 225 -0.83 15.15 3.43
C GLU A 225 0.67 15.11 3.11
N ILE A 226 1.22 13.94 2.75
CA ILE A 226 2.60 13.83 2.24
C ILE A 226 2.73 14.56 0.90
N TYR A 227 1.74 14.45 0.03
CA TYR A 227 1.72 15.20 -1.24
C TYR A 227 1.83 16.71 -1.00
N LYS A 228 1.06 17.26 -0.07
CA LYS A 228 1.04 18.69 0.25
C LYS A 228 2.31 19.22 0.92
N SER A 229 3.12 18.36 1.51
CA SER A 229 4.28 18.78 2.32
C SER A 229 5.52 19.02 1.46
N ASP A 230 5.98 20.25 1.35
CA ASP A 230 7.20 20.60 0.60
C ASP A 230 8.50 20.14 1.28
N SER A 231 8.45 19.76 2.55
CA SER A 231 9.62 19.35 3.33
C SER A 231 9.97 17.85 3.22
N LEU A 232 9.20 17.07 2.43
CA LEU A 232 9.35 15.61 2.35
C LEU A 232 9.94 15.12 1.02
N PHE A 233 10.43 16.00 0.17
CA PHE A 233 11.12 15.59 -1.05
C PHE A 233 12.43 14.85 -0.75
N GLY A 234 12.66 13.75 -1.46
CA GLY A 234 13.79 12.86 -1.25
C GLY A 234 13.70 11.99 0.01
N GLU A 235 12.58 12.06 0.74
CA GLU A 235 12.40 11.43 2.05
C GLU A 235 11.42 10.27 1.99
N VAL A 236 11.67 9.28 2.85
CA VAL A 236 10.70 8.24 3.20
C VAL A 236 9.83 8.75 4.34
N THR A 237 8.53 8.47 4.30
CA THR A 237 7.60 8.84 5.38
C THR A 237 6.70 7.65 5.71
N ASN A 238 6.76 7.19 6.95
CA ASN A 238 5.92 6.12 7.46
C ASN A 238 4.49 6.62 7.71
N ILE A 239 3.50 5.79 7.33
CA ILE A 239 2.09 5.98 7.74
C ILE A 239 1.71 4.79 8.62
N GLY A 240 1.37 5.04 9.87
CA GLY A 240 0.96 4.03 10.84
C GLY A 240 0.33 4.66 12.06
N MET A 241 -0.29 3.84 12.89
CA MET A 241 -1.09 4.28 14.04
C MET A 241 -0.26 4.48 15.32
N LYS A 242 1.01 4.00 15.34
CA LYS A 242 1.82 3.88 16.56
C LYS A 242 1.10 3.03 17.62
N ALA A 243 0.43 1.98 17.16
CA ALA A 243 -0.26 0.96 17.97
C ALA A 243 -0.10 -0.39 17.30
N GLU A 244 0.12 -1.42 18.08
CA GLU A 244 0.26 -2.79 17.55
C GLU A 244 -0.72 -3.74 18.22
N ILE A 245 -1.12 -4.76 17.48
CA ILE A 245 -1.99 -5.85 17.95
C ILE A 245 -1.44 -7.19 17.45
N SER A 246 -1.50 -8.23 18.29
CA SER A 246 -1.17 -9.58 17.86
C SER A 246 -2.26 -10.16 16.96
N ILE A 247 -1.92 -11.14 16.13
CA ILE A 247 -2.91 -11.84 15.30
C ILE A 247 -3.96 -12.54 16.19
N GLY A 248 -3.55 -13.09 17.33
CA GLY A 248 -4.47 -13.71 18.29
C GLY A 248 -5.48 -12.71 18.85
N ASP A 249 -5.02 -11.58 19.38
CA ASP A 249 -5.88 -10.52 19.92
C ASP A 249 -6.79 -9.91 18.84
N LEU A 250 -6.32 -9.85 17.60
CA LEU A 250 -7.12 -9.39 16.46
C LEU A 250 -8.30 -10.31 16.16
N VAL A 251 -8.13 -11.63 16.29
CA VAL A 251 -9.27 -12.59 16.18
C VAL A 251 -10.29 -12.33 17.25
N GLU A 252 -9.85 -12.16 18.51
CA GLU A 252 -10.75 -11.89 19.64
C GLU A 252 -11.53 -10.59 19.43
N LEU A 253 -10.86 -9.54 18.96
CA LEU A 253 -11.49 -8.25 18.66
C LEU A 253 -12.56 -8.38 17.57
N ILE A 254 -12.25 -9.06 16.46
CA ILE A 254 -13.20 -9.28 15.35
C ILE A 254 -14.37 -10.13 15.83
N ALA A 255 -14.13 -11.22 16.56
CA ALA A 255 -15.18 -12.08 17.07
C ALA A 255 -16.13 -11.33 18.02
N LYS A 256 -15.57 -10.47 18.90
CA LYS A 256 -16.34 -9.58 19.78
C LYS A 256 -17.19 -8.60 18.98
N THR A 257 -16.61 -7.95 17.96
CA THR A 257 -17.30 -6.98 17.10
C THR A 257 -18.46 -7.64 16.35
N MET A 258 -18.27 -8.88 15.88
CA MET A 258 -19.30 -9.67 15.19
C MET A 258 -20.28 -10.36 16.16
N ASN A 259 -20.08 -10.22 17.48
CA ASN A 259 -20.88 -10.87 18.53
C ASN A 259 -20.96 -12.40 18.38
N VAL A 260 -19.82 -13.05 18.10
CA VAL A 260 -19.69 -14.51 17.95
C VAL A 260 -18.60 -15.05 18.87
N ARG A 261 -18.67 -16.35 19.18
CA ARG A 261 -17.58 -17.07 19.85
C ARG A 261 -16.88 -17.97 18.86
N VAL A 262 -15.56 -17.89 18.81
CA VAL A 262 -14.73 -18.71 17.95
C VAL A 262 -13.57 -19.32 18.74
N THR A 263 -13.08 -20.44 18.26
CA THR A 263 -11.79 -21.03 18.66
C THR A 263 -10.79 -20.84 17.52
N ILE A 264 -9.51 -20.91 17.83
CA ILE A 264 -8.45 -20.73 16.82
C ILE A 264 -7.71 -22.06 16.66
N LYS A 265 -7.47 -22.45 15.41
CA LYS A 265 -6.65 -23.58 15.03
C LYS A 265 -5.48 -23.09 14.16
N SER A 266 -4.27 -23.30 14.64
CA SER A 266 -3.07 -23.05 13.83
C SER A 266 -2.90 -24.17 12.79
N THR A 267 -2.61 -23.79 11.53
CA THR A 267 -2.41 -24.75 10.43
C THR A 267 -1.08 -24.49 9.76
N ASP A 268 -0.28 -25.55 9.57
CA ASP A 268 1.07 -25.46 8.99
C ASP A 268 1.06 -24.93 7.54
N GLU A 269 0.00 -25.19 6.79
CA GLU A 269 -0.16 -24.71 5.40
C GLU A 269 -0.17 -23.18 5.26
N ARG A 270 -0.44 -22.45 6.36
CA ARG A 270 -0.49 -20.98 6.42
C ARG A 270 0.73 -20.37 7.11
N ILE A 271 1.66 -21.18 7.57
CA ILE A 271 2.91 -20.72 8.19
C ILE A 271 3.87 -20.33 7.05
N ARG A 272 4.44 -19.16 7.13
CA ARG A 272 5.52 -18.73 6.22
C ARG A 272 6.82 -19.44 6.59
N PRO A 273 7.79 -19.54 5.65
CA PRO A 273 9.14 -19.97 6.02
C PRO A 273 9.66 -19.13 7.20
N GLU A 274 10.24 -19.80 8.21
CA GLU A 274 10.61 -19.17 9.49
C GLU A 274 11.44 -17.88 9.31
N ASN A 275 12.47 -17.92 8.47
CA ASN A 275 13.31 -16.75 8.19
C ASN A 275 12.63 -15.67 7.33
N SER A 276 11.43 -15.93 6.81
CA SER A 276 10.64 -14.98 6.00
C SER A 276 9.45 -14.39 6.77
N GLU A 277 9.14 -14.91 7.96
CA GLU A 277 8.11 -14.30 8.81
C GLU A 277 8.65 -13.01 9.44
N VAL A 278 7.84 -11.97 9.36
CA VAL A 278 8.10 -10.68 10.01
C VAL A 278 7.36 -10.69 11.34
N GLU A 279 8.09 -10.84 12.43
CA GLU A 279 7.49 -11.03 13.76
C GLU A 279 6.82 -9.77 14.30
N ARG A 280 7.43 -8.59 14.07
CA ARG A 280 6.93 -7.37 14.67
C ARG A 280 7.03 -6.18 13.72
N LEU A 281 5.90 -5.48 13.53
CA LEU A 281 5.82 -4.20 12.83
C LEU A 281 5.06 -3.21 13.71
N PHE A 282 5.78 -2.22 14.25
CA PHE A 282 5.26 -1.16 15.10
C PHE A 282 5.81 0.19 14.65
N CYS A 283 4.96 1.02 14.09
CA CYS A 283 5.31 2.28 13.41
C CYS A 283 5.73 3.38 14.36
N ASP A 284 6.79 4.10 14.03
CA ASP A 284 6.96 5.49 14.46
C ASP A 284 6.41 6.43 13.37
N ASN A 285 5.33 7.14 13.67
CA ASN A 285 4.70 8.12 12.77
C ASN A 285 5.09 9.57 13.10
N THR A 286 6.10 9.77 13.94
CA THR A 286 6.53 11.09 14.44
C THR A 286 6.90 12.03 13.28
N LYS A 287 7.56 11.52 12.23
CA LYS A 287 7.93 12.31 11.06
C LYS A 287 6.68 12.81 10.30
N LEU A 288 5.71 11.93 10.07
CA LEU A 288 4.45 12.30 9.43
C LEU A 288 3.72 13.40 10.21
N LEU A 289 3.57 13.22 11.52
CA LEU A 289 2.91 14.20 12.40
C LEU A 289 3.64 15.55 12.46
N LYS A 290 4.96 15.54 12.37
CA LYS A 290 5.78 16.76 12.43
C LYS A 290 5.72 17.57 11.14
N HIS A 291 5.66 16.92 9.99
CA HIS A 291 5.82 17.55 8.68
C HIS A 291 4.49 17.71 7.90
N THR A 292 3.38 17.28 8.50
CA THR A 292 2.05 17.33 7.88
C THR A 292 0.97 17.65 8.91
N SER A 293 -0.25 17.88 8.44
CA SER A 293 -1.44 18.02 9.30
C SER A 293 -2.18 16.69 9.51
N TRP A 294 -1.58 15.57 9.14
CA TRP A 294 -2.19 14.26 9.25
C TRP A 294 -2.54 13.90 10.70
N LYS A 295 -3.73 13.34 10.87
CA LYS A 295 -4.17 12.72 12.14
C LYS A 295 -5.01 11.50 11.80
N PRO A 296 -4.88 10.39 12.53
CA PRO A 296 -5.77 9.26 12.37
C PRO A 296 -7.19 9.65 12.83
N ASN A 297 -8.19 9.28 12.05
CA ASN A 297 -9.60 9.55 12.35
C ASN A 297 -10.35 8.31 12.83
N TYR A 298 -9.76 7.12 12.68
CA TYR A 298 -10.41 5.85 13.00
C TYR A 298 -9.58 5.06 13.98
N THR A 299 -10.21 4.54 15.04
CA THR A 299 -9.61 3.47 15.85
C THR A 299 -9.70 2.13 15.11
N LEU A 300 -8.97 1.11 15.59
CA LEU A 300 -9.04 -0.22 14.99
C LEU A 300 -10.46 -0.79 15.05
N GLU A 301 -11.16 -0.62 16.18
CA GLU A 301 -12.54 -1.06 16.38
C GLU A 301 -13.53 -0.36 15.43
N GLN A 302 -13.32 0.92 15.15
CA GLN A 302 -14.18 1.67 14.22
C GLN A 302 -13.97 1.28 12.76
N GLY A 303 -12.78 0.79 12.43
CA GLY A 303 -12.42 0.41 11.07
C GLY A 303 -12.80 -1.04 10.72
N ILE A 304 -13.00 -1.92 11.74
CA ILE A 304 -13.48 -3.30 11.60
C ILE A 304 -15.01 -3.30 11.48
#